data_eff4028a3695b191e4dbb9ef9cd3cc55
#
_entry.id   eff4028a3695b191e4dbb9ef9cd3cc55
#
_cell.length_a   1.000
_cell.length_b   1.000
_cell.length_c   1.000
_cell.angle_alpha   90.00
_cell.angle_beta   90.00
_cell.angle_gamma   90.00
#
_symmetry.space_group_name_H-M   'P 1'
#
loop_
_entity.id
_entity.type
_entity.pdbx_description
1 polymer ?
#
loop_
_entity_poly.entity_id
_entity_poly.type
_entity_poly.pdbx_seq_one_letter_code
_entity_poly.pdbx_strand_id
1 'polypeptide(L)'
;AVTPQEELGPHGGDEVEIRLAAHPGAPALPLHKGASGGELSRVMLAIEVVFAGADPVPTFVFDEVDAGVGGKAAVEVGRRLARLARLAQVVVVTHLPQVAAFADTHLMVEKADDGSVTSSGITRLDDQGRVRELSRMLAGLEDSEFGRAHAEELLAAAAAERAGQPEKAGTAAAERAGRA
;
A
#
# COMPACT_ATOMS: atom_id res chain seq x y z
N ALA A 1 6.93 23.12 -1.41
CA ALA A 1 7.25 24.56 -1.44
C ALA A 1 6.07 25.33 -0.83
N VAL A 2 6.35 26.39 -0.13
CA VAL A 2 5.36 27.34 0.38
C VAL A 2 5.77 28.71 -0.18
N THR A 3 4.84 29.35 -0.88
CA THR A 3 5.09 30.66 -1.53
C THR A 3 4.04 31.65 -1.04
N PRO A 4 4.44 32.75 -0.35
CA PRO A 4 3.52 33.80 0.06
C PRO A 4 2.84 34.43 -1.16
N GLN A 5 1.56 34.71 -1.04
CA GLN A 5 0.77 35.44 -2.05
C GLN A 5 0.53 36.88 -1.59
N GLU A 6 0.42 37.81 -2.54
CA GLU A 6 0.16 39.21 -2.23
C GLU A 6 -1.28 39.45 -1.74
N GLU A 7 -2.23 38.58 -2.13
CA GLU A 7 -3.63 38.67 -1.75
C GLU A 7 -4.06 37.45 -0.92
N LEU A 8 -4.87 37.68 0.11
CA LEU A 8 -5.45 36.64 0.93
C LEU A 8 -6.54 35.92 0.14
N GLY A 9 -6.32 34.64 -0.16
CA GLY A 9 -7.32 33.76 -0.76
C GLY A 9 -8.21 33.07 0.29
N PRO A 10 -9.21 32.29 -0.14
CA PRO A 10 -10.10 31.55 0.76
C PRO A 10 -9.37 30.50 1.63
N HIS A 11 -8.14 30.13 1.27
CA HIS A 11 -7.28 29.16 1.97
C HIS A 11 -6.09 29.82 2.70
N GLY A 12 -6.04 31.14 2.79
CA GLY A 12 -4.96 31.88 3.43
C GLY A 12 -4.09 32.68 2.47
N GLY A 13 -2.92 33.13 2.94
CA GLY A 13 -1.98 33.96 2.20
C GLY A 13 -0.79 33.20 1.60
N ASP A 14 -0.79 31.86 1.68
CA ASP A 14 0.30 31.03 1.17
C ASP A 14 -0.22 30.05 0.09
N GLU A 15 0.55 29.91 -0.98
CA GLU A 15 0.39 28.81 -1.92
C GLU A 15 1.28 27.66 -1.50
N VAL A 16 0.68 26.47 -1.26
CA VAL A 16 1.40 25.27 -0.86
C VAL A 16 1.45 24.29 -2.02
N GLU A 17 2.67 23.97 -2.48
CA GLU A 17 2.90 23.00 -3.55
C GLU A 17 3.74 21.84 -3.04
N ILE A 18 3.22 20.62 -3.20
CA ILE A 18 4.00 19.40 -2.93
C ILE A 18 4.83 19.06 -4.16
N ARG A 19 6.15 18.91 -3.97
CA ARG A 19 7.09 18.57 -5.02
C ARG A 19 7.79 17.26 -4.71
N LEU A 20 8.05 16.47 -5.75
CA LEU A 20 8.75 15.19 -5.66
C LEU A 20 10.06 15.25 -6.44
N ALA A 21 11.16 14.83 -5.81
CA ALA A 21 12.40 14.46 -6.48
C ALA A 21 12.42 12.93 -6.60
N ALA A 22 12.37 12.40 -7.81
CA ALA A 22 12.26 10.96 -8.06
C ALA A 22 13.49 10.17 -7.54
N HIS A 23 14.65 10.80 -7.50
CA HIS A 23 15.89 10.22 -6.95
C HIS A 23 16.82 11.33 -6.42
N PRO A 24 17.83 11.00 -5.59
CA PRO A 24 18.82 11.99 -5.13
C PRO A 24 19.49 12.69 -6.30
N GLY A 25 19.44 14.04 -6.30
CA GLY A 25 19.99 14.88 -7.36
C GLY A 25 19.04 15.21 -8.50
N ALA A 26 17.84 14.61 -8.55
CA ALA A 26 16.80 15.02 -9.49
C ALA A 26 16.18 16.36 -9.05
N PRO A 27 15.73 17.21 -9.99
CA PRO A 27 14.99 18.41 -9.67
C PRO A 27 13.65 18.03 -9.02
N ALA A 28 13.29 18.73 -7.94
CA ALA A 28 11.98 18.57 -7.34
C ALA A 28 10.92 19.20 -8.24
N LEU A 29 10.07 18.39 -8.86
CA LEU A 29 8.99 18.82 -9.72
C LEU A 29 7.64 18.74 -8.99
N PRO A 30 6.67 19.59 -9.34
CA PRO A 30 5.29 19.46 -8.86
C PRO A 30 4.75 18.06 -9.14
N LEU A 31 4.01 17.48 -8.19
CA LEU A 31 3.49 16.11 -8.31
C LEU A 31 2.73 15.88 -9.64
N HIS A 32 1.92 16.85 -10.04
CA HIS A 32 1.12 16.76 -11.26
C HIS A 32 1.92 16.82 -12.57
N LYS A 33 3.22 17.19 -12.53
CA LYS A 33 4.07 17.36 -13.72
C LYS A 33 5.16 16.30 -13.87
N GLY A 34 5.48 15.58 -12.81
CA GLY A 34 6.67 14.73 -12.82
C GLY A 34 6.51 13.33 -12.25
N ALA A 35 5.39 13.02 -11.60
CA ALA A 35 5.19 11.72 -10.97
C ALA A 35 4.52 10.74 -11.94
N SER A 36 5.02 9.50 -12.02
CA SER A 36 4.30 8.37 -12.60
C SER A 36 3.12 7.96 -11.70
N GLY A 37 2.15 7.18 -12.24
CA GLY A 37 1.01 6.68 -11.46
C GLY A 37 1.44 5.98 -10.17
N GLY A 38 2.43 5.08 -10.26
CA GLY A 38 2.96 4.38 -9.09
C GLY A 38 3.67 5.30 -8.09
N GLU A 39 4.38 6.33 -8.54
CA GLU A 39 4.98 7.33 -7.64
C GLU A 39 3.91 8.15 -6.92
N LEU A 40 2.85 8.54 -7.63
CA LEU A 40 1.73 9.27 -7.04
C LEU A 40 1.01 8.41 -6.00
N SER A 41 0.72 7.14 -6.30
CA SER A 41 0.09 6.21 -5.35
C SER A 41 0.94 6.02 -4.09
N ARG A 42 2.27 5.95 -4.22
CA ARG A 42 3.17 5.87 -3.06
C ARG A 42 3.24 7.16 -2.25
N VAL A 43 3.18 8.33 -2.89
CA VAL A 43 3.10 9.62 -2.18
C VAL A 43 1.78 9.71 -1.42
N MET A 44 0.65 9.33 -2.03
CA MET A 44 -0.64 9.28 -1.35
C MET A 44 -0.61 8.32 -0.16
N LEU A 45 -0.07 7.11 -0.33
CA LEU A 45 0.12 6.18 0.78
C LEU A 45 0.95 6.79 1.93
N ALA A 46 2.03 7.52 1.61
CA ALA A 46 2.86 8.16 2.63
C ALA A 46 2.10 9.24 3.39
N ILE A 47 1.30 10.05 2.70
CA ILE A 47 0.44 11.08 3.28
C ILE A 47 -0.61 10.43 4.19
N GLU A 48 -1.32 9.42 3.72
CA GLU A 48 -2.36 8.72 4.48
C GLU A 48 -1.81 8.04 5.74
N VAL A 49 -0.63 7.45 5.67
CA VAL A 49 0.04 6.86 6.85
C VAL A 49 0.39 7.92 7.90
N VAL A 50 0.75 9.14 7.48
CA VAL A 50 1.08 10.25 8.39
C VAL A 50 -0.17 10.85 9.02
N PHE A 51 -1.23 11.02 8.24
CA PHE A 51 -2.50 11.60 8.70
C PHE A 51 -3.49 10.56 9.23
N ALA A 52 -3.13 9.28 9.22
CA ALA A 52 -3.98 8.21 9.73
C ALA A 52 -4.45 8.49 11.17
N GLY A 53 -5.74 8.62 11.35
CA GLY A 53 -6.39 8.94 12.63
C GLY A 53 -6.76 10.41 12.82
N ALA A 54 -6.34 11.33 11.93
CA ALA A 54 -6.75 12.74 11.99
C ALA A 54 -8.09 12.98 11.26
N ASP A 55 -8.31 12.25 10.17
CA ASP A 55 -9.58 12.28 9.41
C ASP A 55 -9.91 10.85 8.98
N PRO A 56 -10.84 10.15 9.65
CA PRO A 56 -11.07 8.74 9.45
C PRO A 56 -11.78 8.46 8.12
N VAL A 57 -11.02 8.20 7.08
CA VAL A 57 -11.52 7.59 5.84
C VAL A 57 -11.67 6.08 6.09
N PRO A 58 -12.87 5.48 5.91
CA PRO A 58 -13.11 4.08 6.26
C PRO A 58 -12.43 3.08 5.32
N THR A 59 -12.18 3.45 4.05
CA THR A 59 -11.65 2.54 3.03
C THR A 59 -10.73 3.26 2.06
N PHE A 60 -9.54 2.71 1.86
CA PHE A 60 -8.58 3.14 0.85
C PHE A 60 -8.45 2.06 -0.24
N VAL A 61 -8.35 2.49 -1.48
CA VAL A 61 -8.07 1.62 -2.62
C VAL A 61 -6.79 2.09 -3.30
N PHE A 62 -5.79 1.22 -3.34
CA PHE A 62 -4.52 1.49 -4.02
C PHE A 62 -4.38 0.60 -5.24
N ASP A 63 -4.21 1.24 -6.39
CA ASP A 63 -3.84 0.60 -7.64
C ASP A 63 -2.46 1.09 -8.07
N GLU A 64 -1.67 0.22 -8.70
CA GLU A 64 -0.30 0.52 -9.17
C GLU A 64 0.68 1.03 -8.10
N VAL A 65 0.40 0.87 -6.81
CA VAL A 65 1.28 1.35 -5.72
C VAL A 65 2.67 0.70 -5.76
N ASP A 66 2.77 -0.48 -6.35
CA ASP A 66 3.97 -1.29 -6.54
C ASP A 66 4.60 -1.14 -7.93
N ALA A 67 4.04 -0.29 -8.82
CA ALA A 67 4.59 -0.07 -10.14
C ALA A 67 6.01 0.53 -10.07
N GLY A 68 6.94 -0.11 -10.79
CA GLY A 68 8.34 0.32 -10.86
C GLY A 68 9.16 0.11 -9.59
N VAL A 69 8.66 -0.66 -8.62
CA VAL A 69 9.43 -1.04 -7.43
C VAL A 69 9.66 -2.55 -7.36
N GLY A 70 10.65 -2.97 -6.56
CA GLY A 70 10.95 -4.37 -6.34
C GLY A 70 11.82 -4.56 -5.09
N GLY A 71 12.12 -5.80 -4.74
CA GLY A 71 13.01 -6.15 -3.63
C GLY A 71 12.62 -5.46 -2.32
N LYS A 72 13.57 -4.81 -1.66
CA LYS A 72 13.36 -4.15 -0.36
C LYS A 72 12.32 -3.02 -0.41
N ALA A 73 12.21 -2.30 -1.53
CA ALA A 73 11.23 -1.22 -1.68
C ALA A 73 9.79 -1.77 -1.70
N ALA A 74 9.56 -2.92 -2.35
CA ALA A 74 8.26 -3.58 -2.34
C ALA A 74 7.86 -4.07 -0.93
N VAL A 75 8.81 -4.61 -0.16
CA VAL A 75 8.58 -4.99 1.25
C VAL A 75 8.17 -3.76 2.08
N GLU A 76 8.83 -2.62 1.88
CA GLU A 76 8.49 -1.38 2.60
C GLU A 76 7.10 -0.86 2.22
N VAL A 77 6.69 -0.96 0.95
CA VAL A 77 5.31 -0.65 0.51
C VAL A 77 4.32 -1.55 1.25
N GLY A 78 4.54 -2.88 1.25
CA GLY A 78 3.67 -3.84 1.97
C GLY A 78 3.55 -3.52 3.46
N ARG A 79 4.68 -3.19 4.11
CA ARG A 79 4.71 -2.79 5.52
C ARG A 79 3.86 -1.54 5.80
N ARG A 80 3.94 -0.54 4.95
CA ARG A 80 3.15 0.70 5.10
C ARG A 80 1.67 0.47 4.89
N LEU A 81 1.30 -0.34 3.91
CA LEU A 81 -0.08 -0.75 3.68
C LEU A 81 -0.65 -1.52 4.89
N ALA A 82 0.09 -2.47 5.43
CA ALA A 82 -0.30 -3.20 6.63
C ALA A 82 -0.45 -2.29 7.85
N ARG A 83 0.38 -1.23 7.97
CA ARG A 83 0.24 -0.24 9.03
C ARG A 83 -1.04 0.59 8.87
N LEU A 84 -1.36 1.02 7.67
CA LEU A 84 -2.60 1.75 7.38
C LEU A 84 -3.83 0.88 7.61
N ALA A 85 -3.75 -0.41 7.28
CA ALA A 85 -4.83 -1.39 7.45
C ALA A 85 -5.25 -1.64 8.92
N ARG A 86 -4.45 -1.18 9.89
CA ARG A 86 -4.85 -1.21 11.31
C ARG A 86 -5.89 -0.15 11.68
N LEU A 87 -6.02 0.88 10.86
CA LEU A 87 -6.87 2.05 11.12
C LEU A 87 -8.05 2.15 10.16
N ALA A 88 -7.93 1.54 8.97
CA ALA A 88 -8.94 1.59 7.93
C ALA A 88 -8.92 0.31 7.10
N GLN A 89 -9.96 0.06 6.33
CA GLN A 89 -9.93 -0.99 5.31
C GLN A 89 -8.99 -0.55 4.17
N VAL A 90 -8.08 -1.44 3.77
CA VAL A 90 -7.15 -1.17 2.66
C VAL A 90 -7.32 -2.26 1.60
N VAL A 91 -7.71 -1.86 0.40
CA VAL A 91 -7.79 -2.74 -0.77
C VAL A 91 -6.63 -2.40 -1.70
N VAL A 92 -5.88 -3.41 -2.11
CA VAL A 92 -4.67 -3.21 -2.93
C VAL A 92 -4.71 -4.15 -4.13
N VAL A 93 -4.49 -3.60 -5.32
CA VAL A 93 -4.19 -4.38 -6.52
C VAL A 93 -2.67 -4.45 -6.66
N THR A 94 -2.11 -5.65 -6.64
CA THR A 94 -0.66 -5.87 -6.68
C THR A 94 -0.29 -7.10 -7.50
N HIS A 95 0.83 -7.05 -8.16
CA HIS A 95 1.47 -8.18 -8.83
C HIS A 95 2.75 -8.64 -8.10
N LEU A 96 3.12 -7.96 -7.00
CA LEU A 96 4.33 -8.27 -6.25
C LEU A 96 4.04 -9.15 -5.03
N PRO A 97 4.66 -10.34 -4.93
CA PRO A 97 4.51 -11.23 -3.77
C PRO A 97 4.96 -10.58 -2.46
N GLN A 98 5.95 -9.68 -2.52
CA GLN A 98 6.43 -8.91 -1.37
C GLN A 98 5.36 -7.99 -0.78
N VAL A 99 4.44 -7.49 -1.59
CA VAL A 99 3.29 -6.67 -1.13
C VAL A 99 2.16 -7.60 -0.67
N ALA A 100 1.80 -8.60 -1.47
CA ALA A 100 0.71 -9.53 -1.19
C ALA A 100 0.91 -10.34 0.11
N ALA A 101 2.16 -10.62 0.50
CA ALA A 101 2.48 -11.31 1.76
C ALA A 101 1.99 -10.55 3.00
N PHE A 102 1.89 -9.23 2.95
CA PHE A 102 1.42 -8.40 4.07
C PHE A 102 -0.11 -8.33 4.21
N ALA A 103 -0.88 -8.86 3.26
CA ALA A 103 -2.34 -8.83 3.31
C ALA A 103 -2.90 -9.75 4.42
N ASP A 104 -3.99 -9.30 5.08
CA ASP A 104 -4.78 -10.12 6.00
C ASP A 104 -5.70 -11.09 5.24
N THR A 105 -6.19 -10.63 4.09
CA THR A 105 -7.01 -11.42 3.16
C THR A 105 -6.40 -11.32 1.77
N HIS A 106 -6.18 -12.46 1.11
CA HIS A 106 -5.69 -12.52 -0.26
C HIS A 106 -6.82 -12.98 -1.18
N LEU A 107 -7.16 -12.15 -2.14
CA LEU A 107 -8.11 -12.45 -3.20
C LEU A 107 -7.35 -12.66 -4.50
N MET A 108 -7.52 -13.82 -5.11
CA MET A 108 -6.97 -14.13 -6.42
C MET A 108 -8.03 -13.85 -7.49
N VAL A 109 -7.64 -13.12 -8.53
CA VAL A 109 -8.50 -12.83 -9.69
C VAL A 109 -8.05 -13.73 -10.84
N GLU A 110 -8.93 -14.60 -11.28
CA GLU A 110 -8.70 -15.47 -12.41
C GLU A 110 -9.57 -15.04 -13.59
N LYS A 111 -8.99 -15.04 -14.78
CA LYS A 111 -9.73 -14.90 -16.03
C LYS A 111 -9.86 -16.27 -16.65
N ALA A 112 -11.07 -16.79 -16.73
CA ALA A 112 -11.35 -17.97 -17.53
C ALA A 112 -11.76 -17.50 -18.93
N ASP A 113 -11.01 -17.92 -19.93
CA ASP A 113 -11.31 -17.70 -21.34
C ASP A 113 -11.65 -19.06 -21.96
N ASP A 114 -12.92 -19.29 -22.21
CA ASP A 114 -13.40 -20.51 -22.89
C ASP A 114 -13.55 -20.32 -24.41
N GLY A 115 -13.02 -19.21 -24.94
CA GLY A 115 -13.06 -18.86 -26.36
C GLY A 115 -14.35 -18.17 -26.79
N SER A 116 -15.36 -18.08 -25.93
CA SER A 116 -16.65 -17.43 -26.25
C SER A 116 -17.05 -16.34 -25.27
N VAL A 117 -16.71 -16.49 -24.00
CA VAL A 117 -17.01 -15.52 -22.94
C VAL A 117 -15.83 -15.44 -21.98
N THR A 118 -15.29 -14.24 -21.77
CA THR A 118 -14.30 -14.02 -20.69
C THR A 118 -15.06 -13.84 -19.38
N SER A 119 -14.98 -14.83 -18.49
CA SER A 119 -15.47 -14.70 -17.12
C SER A 119 -14.32 -14.42 -16.17
N SER A 120 -14.54 -13.54 -15.19
CA SER A 120 -13.58 -13.28 -14.13
C SER A 120 -14.11 -13.87 -12.84
N GLY A 121 -13.34 -14.75 -12.21
CA GLY A 121 -13.61 -15.30 -10.90
C GLY A 121 -12.77 -14.58 -9.83
N ILE A 122 -13.33 -14.41 -8.63
CA ILE A 122 -12.59 -13.93 -7.45
C ILE A 122 -12.63 -15.04 -6.42
N THR A 123 -11.46 -15.53 -6.02
CA THR A 123 -11.32 -16.58 -5.02
C THR A 123 -10.56 -16.05 -3.81
N ARG A 124 -11.15 -16.21 -2.62
CA ARG A 124 -10.44 -15.96 -1.37
C ARG A 124 -9.55 -17.13 -1.05
N LEU A 125 -8.26 -16.88 -0.87
CA LEU A 125 -7.28 -17.90 -0.60
C LEU A 125 -7.21 -18.21 0.91
N ASP A 126 -7.12 -19.50 1.23
CA ASP A 126 -6.69 -20.00 2.54
C ASP A 126 -5.15 -19.94 2.67
N ASP A 127 -4.61 -20.33 3.80
CA ASP A 127 -3.16 -20.26 4.05
C ASP A 127 -2.34 -21.08 3.04
N GLN A 128 -2.83 -22.25 2.66
CA GLN A 128 -2.15 -23.08 1.66
C GLN A 128 -2.28 -22.49 0.25
N GLY A 129 -3.43 -21.96 -0.09
CA GLY A 129 -3.66 -21.23 -1.33
C GLY A 129 -2.76 -20.00 -1.45
N ARG A 130 -2.56 -19.28 -0.35
CA ARG A 130 -1.63 -18.13 -0.30
C ARG A 130 -0.19 -18.54 -0.59
N VAL A 131 0.28 -19.65 0.00
CA VAL A 131 1.64 -20.15 -0.29
C VAL A 131 1.77 -20.51 -1.76
N ARG A 132 0.79 -21.22 -2.35
CA ARG A 132 0.81 -21.59 -3.79
C ARG A 132 0.82 -20.34 -4.68
N GLU A 133 -0.07 -19.39 -4.43
CA GLU A 133 -0.15 -18.18 -5.24
C GLU A 133 1.12 -17.33 -5.13
N LEU A 134 1.66 -17.13 -3.94
CA LEU A 134 2.94 -16.41 -3.77
C LEU A 134 4.10 -17.16 -4.44
N SER A 135 4.11 -18.50 -4.42
CA SER A 135 5.08 -19.32 -5.17
C SER A 135 4.97 -19.06 -6.67
N ARG A 136 3.74 -19.05 -7.20
CA ARG A 136 3.47 -18.73 -8.60
C ARG A 136 3.93 -17.30 -8.95
N MET A 137 3.64 -16.32 -8.11
CA MET A 137 4.07 -14.93 -8.30
C MET A 137 5.61 -14.78 -8.28
N LEU A 138 6.31 -15.59 -7.48
CA LEU A 138 7.77 -15.57 -7.35
C LEU A 138 8.48 -16.28 -8.50
N ALA A 139 8.03 -17.48 -8.83
CA ALA A 139 8.73 -18.40 -9.71
C ALA A 139 8.05 -18.59 -11.09
N GLY A 140 6.83 -18.06 -11.27
CA GLY A 140 6.00 -18.33 -12.44
C GLY A 140 5.40 -19.73 -12.47
N LEU A 141 5.68 -20.57 -11.46
CA LEU A 141 5.25 -21.97 -11.37
C LEU A 141 4.67 -22.23 -9.97
N GLU A 142 3.49 -22.85 -9.91
CA GLU A 142 2.80 -23.14 -8.65
C GLU A 142 3.51 -24.23 -7.81
N ASP A 143 4.13 -25.20 -8.47
CA ASP A 143 4.73 -26.39 -7.84
C ASP A 143 6.26 -26.32 -7.65
N SER A 144 6.84 -25.13 -7.70
CA SER A 144 8.27 -24.97 -7.43
C SER A 144 8.56 -25.10 -5.93
N GLU A 145 9.34 -26.12 -5.51
CA GLU A 145 9.77 -26.28 -4.11
C GLU A 145 10.51 -25.05 -3.58
N PHE A 146 11.39 -24.46 -4.39
CA PHE A 146 12.09 -23.22 -4.05
C PHE A 146 11.11 -22.04 -3.93
N GLY A 147 10.13 -21.94 -4.85
CA GLY A 147 9.10 -20.93 -4.79
C GLY A 147 8.25 -21.04 -3.53
N ARG A 148 7.88 -22.24 -3.11
CA ARG A 148 7.11 -22.50 -1.88
C ARG A 148 7.90 -22.14 -0.63
N ALA A 149 9.14 -22.58 -0.52
CA ALA A 149 10.00 -22.24 0.62
C ALA A 149 10.17 -20.71 0.76
N HIS A 150 10.39 -20.01 -0.35
CA HIS A 150 10.51 -18.55 -0.36
C HIS A 150 9.17 -17.86 -0.04
N ALA A 151 8.04 -18.38 -0.52
CA ALA A 151 6.70 -17.85 -0.18
C ALA A 151 6.41 -17.99 1.32
N GLU A 152 6.74 -19.14 1.92
CA GLU A 152 6.60 -19.37 3.36
C GLU A 152 7.48 -18.44 4.18
N GLU A 153 8.73 -18.21 3.75
CA GLU A 153 9.65 -17.26 4.39
C GLU A 153 9.10 -15.82 4.32
N LEU A 154 8.58 -15.39 3.17
CA LEU A 154 7.95 -14.07 3.01
C LEU A 154 6.73 -13.90 3.93
N LEU A 155 5.86 -14.91 4.00
CA LEU A 155 4.69 -14.87 4.88
C LEU A 155 5.08 -14.82 6.34
N ALA A 156 6.08 -15.62 6.76
CA ALA A 156 6.59 -15.61 8.11
C ALA A 156 7.21 -14.26 8.49
N ALA A 157 8.01 -13.68 7.59
CA ALA A 157 8.60 -12.35 7.80
C ALA A 157 7.53 -11.26 7.93
N ALA A 158 6.52 -11.27 7.05
CA ALA A 158 5.41 -10.33 7.11
C ALA A 158 4.58 -10.48 8.39
N ALA A 159 4.34 -11.71 8.84
CA ALA A 159 3.64 -11.98 10.10
C ALA A 159 4.43 -11.50 11.32
N ALA A 160 5.74 -11.73 11.36
CA ALA A 160 6.61 -11.27 12.43
C ALA A 160 6.65 -9.75 12.54
N GLU A 161 6.72 -9.05 11.40
CA GLU A 161 6.69 -7.59 11.36
C GLU A 161 5.35 -7.01 11.84
N ARG A 162 4.23 -7.65 11.47
CA ARG A 162 2.90 -7.26 11.95
C ARG A 162 2.76 -7.43 13.47
N ALA A 163 3.31 -8.50 14.02
CA ALA A 163 3.29 -8.79 15.46
C ALA A 163 4.22 -7.86 16.26
N GLY A 164 5.37 -7.50 15.70
CA GLY A 164 6.39 -6.68 16.36
C GLY A 164 6.14 -5.17 16.37
N GLN A 165 5.14 -4.69 15.62
CA GLN A 165 4.77 -3.27 15.62
C GLN A 165 3.81 -3.00 16.79
N PRO A 166 4.17 -2.14 17.79
CA PRO A 166 3.28 -1.85 18.90
C PRO A 166 1.98 -1.23 18.40
N GLU A 167 0.88 -1.78 18.90
CA GLU A 167 -0.46 -1.24 18.75
C GLU A 167 -0.51 0.15 19.40
N LYS A 168 -0.36 1.21 18.64
CA LYS A 168 -0.73 2.55 19.09
C LYS A 168 -2.25 2.67 18.96
N ALA A 169 -2.94 2.02 19.90
CA ALA A 169 -4.35 2.18 20.13
C ALA A 169 -4.71 3.64 20.41
N GLY A 170 -5.84 4.06 19.89
CA GLY A 170 -6.52 5.30 20.17
C GLY A 170 -6.80 5.55 21.63
N THR A 171 -5.85 6.18 22.33
CA THR A 171 -6.04 6.71 23.69
C THR A 171 -6.01 8.24 23.74
N ALA A 172 -5.86 8.92 22.61
CA ALA A 172 -5.86 10.38 22.60
C ALA A 172 -7.26 11.02 22.45
N ALA A 173 -8.29 10.25 22.09
CA ALA A 173 -9.66 10.79 21.95
C ALA A 173 -10.47 10.80 23.25
N ALA A 174 -10.14 9.95 24.23
CA ALA A 174 -10.87 9.87 25.49
C ALA A 174 -10.46 10.95 26.51
N GLU A 175 -9.23 11.49 26.45
CA GLU A 175 -8.80 12.53 27.40
C GLU A 175 -9.27 13.93 27.06
N ARG A 176 -9.73 14.20 25.84
CA ARG A 176 -10.30 15.51 25.48
C ARG A 176 -11.79 15.68 25.77
N ALA A 177 -12.54 14.58 25.93
CA ALA A 177 -13.96 14.62 26.26
C ALA A 177 -14.25 14.76 27.76
N GLY A 178 -13.26 14.65 28.63
CA GLY A 178 -13.37 14.77 30.09
C GLY A 178 -13.00 16.14 30.67
N ARG A 179 -12.76 17.14 29.83
CA ARG A 179 -12.44 18.52 30.25
C ARG A 179 -13.26 19.56 29.48
N ALA A 180 -14.57 19.41 29.48
CA ALA A 180 -15.50 20.45 29.10
C ALA A 180 -16.64 20.50 30.15
#